data_d06b89a109ceb3ce5e6963156dffabbe
#
_entry.id   d06b89a109ceb3ce5e6963156dffabbe
#
_cell.length_a   1.000
_cell.length_b   1.000
_cell.length_c   1.000
_cell.angle_alpha   90.00
_cell.angle_beta   90.00
_cell.angle_gamma   90.00
#
_symmetry.space_group_name_H-M   'P 1'
#
loop_
_entity.id
_entity.type
_entity.pdbx_description
1 polymer ?
#
loop_
_entity_poly.entity_id
_entity_poly.type
_entity_poly.pdbx_seq_one_letter_code
_entity_poly.pdbx_strand_id
1 'polypeptide(L)'
;MKSIDILPDDILLEVFEFCMDQNQTLISKTEWWQSLVHVCRRWRCVVFRSSRCLRLRLRCTPKTPVRDTLDIWPPFPLVVDNIAGPTEDMDNIVAALERRDRVDRIHLYEVNGSSFEKVLAEMQEPFPELMFLYLELSSKEELVPIVPDSFLGRSAPRLRVLLLEGILFPGLPKLLLSATNLVDLYLWNIPHSGYISPDVVVTALSTLTSLQRLDLGFRSPRSHPDQASRLPPHPTHTVLPSLTTIFFKGVCEYLDDLVARIDAPQLNNLYIMFFNDVVFDAPQFIQFISRTPTLKAVENAHVVFGHLKAIINSSSRYEVGISCRELDWQVSSLEQLCSSHFPPLSTLEDLYIYERLYGEQPDWQDNIENTLWLELLHRFTTVKNLYLSKEFAQRIVAALQELVGGRTTEVLPTLQNIFLEEVEPGGHVQEDIGRIVAARQLSGHTITVSHWKRDLMRERDLFRW
;
A
#
# COMPACT_ATOMS: atom_id res chain seq x y z
N MET A 1 30.09 31.46 -32.30
CA MET A 1 29.51 30.36 -31.44
C MET A 1 30.67 29.53 -30.94
N LYS A 2 30.88 29.43 -29.63
CA LYS A 2 31.87 28.49 -29.09
C LYS A 2 31.28 27.10 -29.26
N SER A 3 31.97 26.23 -29.98
CA SER A 3 31.51 24.86 -30.25
C SER A 3 31.49 24.06 -28.94
N ILE A 4 30.45 23.25 -28.70
CA ILE A 4 30.33 22.30 -27.57
C ILE A 4 31.49 21.28 -27.60
N ASP A 5 32.17 21.15 -28.73
CA ASP A 5 33.34 20.27 -28.91
C ASP A 5 34.57 20.71 -28.09
N ILE A 6 34.55 21.91 -27.48
CA ILE A 6 35.63 22.42 -26.62
C ILE A 6 35.55 21.90 -25.21
N LEU A 7 34.35 21.39 -24.77
CA LEU A 7 34.17 20.85 -23.43
C LEU A 7 34.99 19.57 -23.24
N PRO A 8 35.71 19.42 -22.11
CA PRO A 8 36.33 18.14 -21.72
C PRO A 8 35.32 17.01 -21.60
N ASP A 9 35.76 15.76 -21.73
CA ASP A 9 34.86 14.58 -21.69
C ASP A 9 34.21 14.38 -20.32
N ASP A 10 34.89 14.74 -19.23
CA ASP A 10 34.37 14.75 -17.87
C ASP A 10 33.21 15.74 -17.69
N ILE A 11 33.33 16.94 -18.22
CA ILE A 11 32.26 17.94 -18.22
C ILE A 11 31.08 17.50 -19.08
N LEU A 12 31.34 16.88 -20.23
CA LEU A 12 30.24 16.29 -21.02
C LEU A 12 29.52 15.20 -20.27
N LEU A 13 30.23 14.37 -19.51
CA LEU A 13 29.63 13.31 -18.69
C LEU A 13 28.73 13.89 -17.59
N GLU A 14 29.19 14.91 -16.86
CA GLU A 14 28.38 15.62 -15.87
C GLU A 14 27.09 16.20 -16.47
N VAL A 15 27.20 16.81 -17.67
CA VAL A 15 26.03 17.31 -18.39
C VAL A 15 25.06 16.17 -18.72
N PHE A 16 25.58 15.02 -19.17
CA PHE A 16 24.74 13.86 -19.48
C PHE A 16 24.06 13.29 -18.23
N GLU A 17 24.76 13.20 -17.10
CA GLU A 17 24.20 12.78 -15.82
C GLU A 17 23.11 13.74 -15.34
N PHE A 18 23.36 15.05 -15.43
CA PHE A 18 22.36 16.07 -15.09
C PHE A 18 21.09 15.97 -15.94
N CYS A 19 21.24 15.70 -17.25
CA CYS A 19 20.07 15.45 -18.11
C CYS A 19 19.28 14.20 -17.71
N MET A 20 19.93 13.22 -17.07
CA MET A 20 19.24 12.05 -16.51
C MET A 20 18.35 12.41 -15.33
N ASP A 21 18.86 13.18 -14.38
CA ASP A 21 18.17 13.43 -13.11
C ASP A 21 16.91 14.27 -13.26
N GLN A 22 16.89 15.18 -14.22
CA GLN A 22 15.77 16.10 -14.47
C GLN A 22 14.47 15.43 -14.93
N ASN A 23 14.57 14.25 -15.50
CA ASN A 23 13.43 13.57 -16.11
C ASN A 23 12.93 12.36 -15.29
N GLN A 24 12.59 12.39 -14.03
CA GLN A 24 12.36 11.28 -13.10
C GLN A 24 11.03 10.49 -13.20
N THR A 25 10.47 10.23 -14.33
CA THR A 25 9.46 9.18 -14.48
C THR A 25 10.10 7.85 -14.86
N LEU A 26 9.84 6.81 -14.08
CA LEU A 26 10.56 5.51 -14.09
C LEU A 26 10.61 4.78 -15.45
N ILE A 27 9.75 5.14 -16.40
CA ILE A 27 9.48 4.36 -17.60
C ILE A 27 10.06 4.96 -18.88
N SER A 28 10.09 6.28 -19.05
CA SER A 28 10.48 6.92 -20.33
C SER A 28 11.99 7.10 -20.54
N LYS A 29 12.80 6.69 -19.60
CA LYS A 29 14.22 7.08 -19.49
C LYS A 29 15.24 6.08 -19.96
N THR A 30 14.83 4.86 -20.20
CA THR A 30 15.78 3.80 -20.56
C THR A 30 16.49 4.10 -21.87
N GLU A 31 15.93 4.96 -22.72
CA GLU A 31 16.40 5.21 -24.08
C GLU A 31 16.93 6.64 -24.33
N TRP A 32 16.91 7.54 -23.32
CA TRP A 32 17.37 8.92 -23.43
C TRP A 32 18.79 9.06 -24.01
N TRP A 33 19.68 8.14 -23.64
CA TRP A 33 21.07 8.12 -24.09
C TRP A 33 21.21 7.82 -25.59
N GLN A 34 20.22 7.19 -26.23
CA GLN A 34 20.23 6.93 -27.66
C GLN A 34 20.34 8.24 -28.45
N SER A 35 19.65 9.28 -28.01
CA SER A 35 19.76 10.62 -28.63
C SER A 35 21.19 11.15 -28.60
N LEU A 36 21.91 10.91 -27.48
CA LEU A 36 23.29 11.40 -27.34
C LEU A 36 24.28 10.70 -28.28
N VAL A 37 24.09 9.40 -28.50
CA VAL A 37 25.00 8.63 -29.38
C VAL A 37 24.80 8.94 -30.87
N HIS A 38 23.71 9.61 -31.23
CA HIS A 38 23.40 10.05 -32.56
C HIS A 38 23.92 11.48 -32.87
N VAL A 39 24.36 12.25 -31.87
CA VAL A 39 24.84 13.63 -32.07
C VAL A 39 26.17 13.66 -32.85
N CYS A 40 27.20 13.00 -32.34
CA CYS A 40 28.48 12.91 -33.02
C CYS A 40 29.31 11.70 -32.55
N ARG A 41 30.40 11.40 -33.25
CA ARG A 41 31.29 10.27 -32.92
C ARG A 41 31.92 10.41 -31.54
N ARG A 42 32.30 11.61 -31.10
CA ARG A 42 32.88 11.86 -29.78
C ARG A 42 31.88 11.58 -28.67
N TRP A 43 30.66 12.09 -28.77
CA TRP A 43 29.60 11.84 -27.79
C TRP A 43 29.30 10.35 -27.66
N ARG A 44 29.21 9.66 -28.79
CA ARG A 44 29.05 8.20 -28.81
C ARG A 44 30.17 7.48 -28.03
N CYS A 45 31.43 7.91 -28.23
CA CYS A 45 32.57 7.34 -27.52
C CYS A 45 32.49 7.61 -26.00
N VAL A 46 32.16 8.85 -25.61
CA VAL A 46 31.99 9.22 -24.17
C VAL A 46 30.89 8.40 -23.52
N VAL A 47 29.71 8.35 -24.15
CA VAL A 47 28.55 7.61 -23.62
C VAL A 47 28.90 6.12 -23.44
N PHE A 48 29.47 5.46 -24.45
CA PHE A 48 29.73 4.00 -24.35
C PHE A 48 30.90 3.67 -23.41
N ARG A 49 31.92 4.52 -23.31
CA ARG A 49 33.02 4.35 -22.35
C ARG A 49 32.55 4.56 -20.91
N SER A 50 31.55 5.39 -20.69
CA SER A 50 31.01 5.73 -19.40
C SER A 50 29.66 5.02 -19.10
N SER A 51 29.40 3.90 -19.75
CA SER A 51 28.12 3.16 -19.68
C SER A 51 27.68 2.80 -18.26
N ARG A 52 28.63 2.52 -17.36
CA ARG A 52 28.35 2.23 -15.95
C ARG A 52 27.95 3.47 -15.17
N CYS A 53 28.64 4.61 -15.37
CA CYS A 53 28.31 5.88 -14.72
C CYS A 53 26.93 6.35 -15.17
N LEU A 54 26.67 6.31 -16.48
CA LEU A 54 25.40 6.70 -17.09
C LEU A 54 24.31 5.64 -16.94
N ARG A 55 24.56 4.52 -16.26
CA ARG A 55 23.60 3.43 -16.02
C ARG A 55 22.84 3.04 -17.30
N LEU A 56 23.55 2.91 -18.42
CA LEU A 56 22.93 2.60 -19.71
C LEU A 56 22.25 1.24 -19.68
N ARG A 57 21.03 1.19 -20.21
CA ARG A 57 20.21 -0.02 -20.34
C ARG A 57 19.56 -0.06 -21.71
N LEU A 58 19.27 -1.27 -22.19
CA LEU A 58 18.45 -1.50 -23.37
C LEU A 58 17.05 -1.93 -22.93
N ARG A 59 16.05 -1.24 -23.43
CA ARG A 59 14.64 -1.59 -23.18
C ARG A 59 14.14 -2.56 -24.23
N CYS A 60 13.62 -3.69 -23.78
CA CYS A 60 13.01 -4.72 -24.62
C CYS A 60 11.51 -4.75 -24.31
N THR A 61 10.70 -4.42 -25.32
CA THR A 61 9.24 -4.41 -25.25
C THR A 61 8.69 -5.45 -26.27
N PRO A 62 7.40 -5.80 -26.23
CA PRO A 62 6.80 -6.67 -27.24
C PRO A 62 7.02 -6.19 -28.67
N LYS A 63 7.16 -4.86 -28.89
CA LYS A 63 7.36 -4.24 -30.20
C LYS A 63 8.83 -4.11 -30.59
N THR A 64 9.77 -4.36 -29.68
CA THR A 64 11.19 -4.22 -29.95
C THR A 64 11.69 -5.47 -30.69
N PRO A 65 12.29 -5.35 -31.91
CA PRO A 65 12.92 -6.49 -32.58
C PRO A 65 14.19 -6.87 -31.83
N VAL A 66 14.05 -7.63 -30.75
CA VAL A 66 15.10 -7.86 -29.74
C VAL A 66 16.35 -8.45 -30.37
N ARG A 67 16.23 -9.44 -31.24
CA ARG A 67 17.38 -10.12 -31.88
C ARG A 67 18.23 -9.11 -32.64
N ASP A 68 17.62 -8.32 -33.51
CA ASP A 68 18.32 -7.29 -34.30
C ASP A 68 18.91 -6.18 -33.40
N THR A 69 18.14 -5.78 -32.37
CA THR A 69 18.58 -4.73 -31.42
C THR A 69 19.80 -5.17 -30.63
N LEU A 70 19.87 -6.42 -30.17
CA LEU A 70 20.99 -6.91 -29.36
C LEU A 70 22.27 -7.12 -30.20
N ASP A 71 22.16 -7.32 -31.51
CA ASP A 71 23.31 -7.43 -32.41
C ASP A 71 23.94 -6.09 -32.76
N ILE A 72 23.14 -4.99 -32.71
CA ILE A 72 23.59 -3.63 -33.02
C ILE A 72 24.24 -2.94 -31.83
N TRP A 73 23.66 -3.09 -30.63
CA TRP A 73 24.07 -2.36 -29.43
C TRP A 73 25.07 -3.14 -28.58
N PRO A 74 25.97 -2.42 -27.85
CA PRO A 74 26.86 -3.05 -26.87
C PRO A 74 26.10 -3.89 -25.84
N PRO A 75 26.77 -4.82 -25.11
CA PRO A 75 26.12 -5.71 -24.13
C PRO A 75 25.70 -4.98 -22.86
N PHE A 76 24.80 -4.02 -22.98
CA PHE A 76 24.20 -3.31 -21.85
C PHE A 76 23.20 -4.20 -21.10
N PRO A 77 22.97 -3.91 -19.81
CA PRO A 77 21.89 -4.53 -19.06
C PRO A 77 20.52 -4.32 -19.75
N LEU A 78 19.65 -5.34 -19.65
CA LEU A 78 18.34 -5.34 -20.28
C LEU A 78 17.25 -4.99 -19.28
N VAL A 79 16.32 -4.15 -19.70
CA VAL A 79 15.03 -3.90 -19.07
C VAL A 79 13.96 -4.51 -19.94
N VAL A 80 13.30 -5.52 -19.44
CA VAL A 80 12.20 -6.21 -20.12
C VAL A 80 10.89 -5.66 -19.58
N ASP A 81 10.07 -5.04 -20.42
CA ASP A 81 8.76 -4.52 -20.01
C ASP A 81 7.70 -4.56 -21.10
N ASN A 82 6.42 -4.60 -20.68
CA ASN A 82 5.27 -4.58 -21.56
C ASN A 82 4.34 -3.37 -21.37
N ILE A 83 4.83 -2.28 -20.78
CA ILE A 83 4.01 -1.09 -20.44
C ILE A 83 3.38 -0.42 -21.66
N ALA A 84 3.87 -0.69 -22.87
CA ALA A 84 3.28 -0.18 -24.10
C ALA A 84 1.88 -0.76 -24.44
N GLY A 85 1.28 -1.49 -23.52
CA GLY A 85 -0.05 -2.12 -23.58
C GLY A 85 0.01 -3.65 -23.62
N PRO A 86 -1.06 -4.31 -23.20
CA PRO A 86 -1.18 -5.76 -23.29
C PRO A 86 -1.07 -6.16 -24.77
N THR A 87 -0.08 -6.93 -25.10
CA THR A 87 0.09 -7.52 -26.42
C THR A 87 -0.03 -9.03 -26.28
N GLU A 88 -0.80 -9.64 -27.16
CA GLU A 88 -0.91 -11.11 -27.23
C GLU A 88 0.42 -11.75 -27.62
N ASP A 89 1.24 -11.01 -28.38
CA ASP A 89 2.56 -11.48 -28.85
C ASP A 89 3.67 -11.09 -27.87
N MET A 90 4.23 -12.08 -27.20
CA MET A 90 5.32 -11.96 -26.22
C MET A 90 6.66 -12.49 -26.75
N ASP A 91 6.78 -12.82 -28.03
CA ASP A 91 7.96 -13.49 -28.59
C ASP A 91 9.24 -12.64 -28.42
N ASN A 92 9.14 -11.32 -28.54
CA ASN A 92 10.28 -10.42 -28.26
C ASN A 92 10.65 -10.37 -26.77
N ILE A 93 9.66 -10.48 -25.88
CA ILE A 93 9.92 -10.56 -24.42
C ILE A 93 10.63 -11.87 -24.09
N VAL A 94 10.15 -12.99 -24.62
CA VAL A 94 10.76 -14.31 -24.49
C VAL A 94 12.21 -14.29 -24.99
N ALA A 95 12.45 -13.73 -26.19
CA ALA A 95 13.79 -13.58 -26.74
C ALA A 95 14.74 -12.70 -25.89
N ALA A 96 14.19 -11.70 -25.19
CA ALA A 96 14.97 -10.90 -24.25
C ALA A 96 15.32 -11.70 -22.98
N LEU A 97 14.38 -12.52 -22.47
CA LEU A 97 14.57 -13.37 -21.29
C LEU A 97 15.59 -14.50 -21.54
N GLU A 98 15.80 -14.95 -22.79
CA GLU A 98 16.87 -15.87 -23.15
C GLU A 98 18.27 -15.35 -22.80
N ARG A 99 18.47 -14.02 -22.70
CA ARG A 99 19.72 -13.34 -22.34
C ARG A 99 19.86 -13.10 -20.84
N ARG A 100 19.66 -14.13 -20.03
CA ARG A 100 19.57 -14.16 -18.57
C ARG A 100 20.70 -13.42 -17.85
N ASP A 101 21.91 -13.51 -18.39
CA ASP A 101 23.14 -12.87 -17.90
C ASP A 101 23.14 -11.35 -18.02
N ARG A 102 22.19 -10.79 -18.77
CA ARG A 102 22.08 -9.34 -19.02
C ARG A 102 20.80 -8.72 -18.46
N VAL A 103 19.81 -9.51 -18.09
CA VAL A 103 18.53 -9.01 -17.58
C VAL A 103 18.70 -8.42 -16.18
N ASP A 104 18.54 -7.10 -16.08
CA ASP A 104 18.64 -6.32 -14.84
C ASP A 104 17.25 -6.09 -14.22
N ARG A 105 16.22 -5.89 -15.08
CA ARG A 105 14.87 -5.61 -14.64
C ARG A 105 13.85 -6.32 -15.52
N ILE A 106 12.81 -6.83 -14.87
CA ILE A 106 11.62 -7.38 -15.53
C ILE A 106 10.40 -6.67 -14.95
N HIS A 107 9.57 -6.11 -15.84
CA HIS A 107 8.35 -5.42 -15.47
C HIS A 107 7.21 -5.85 -16.42
N LEU A 108 6.44 -6.85 -16.02
CA LEU A 108 5.37 -7.43 -16.82
C LEU A 108 4.03 -7.22 -16.12
N TYR A 109 3.22 -6.36 -16.70
CA TYR A 109 1.96 -5.86 -16.18
C TYR A 109 0.77 -6.47 -16.95
N GLU A 110 -0.29 -6.87 -16.24
CA GLU A 110 -1.53 -7.43 -16.80
C GLU A 110 -1.30 -8.54 -17.86
N VAL A 111 -0.37 -9.45 -17.59
CA VAL A 111 -0.06 -10.54 -18.52
C VAL A 111 -1.20 -11.57 -18.51
N ASN A 112 -1.68 -12.00 -19.69
CA ASN A 112 -2.64 -13.09 -19.79
C ASN A 112 -2.01 -14.46 -19.46
N GLY A 113 -2.82 -15.44 -19.05
CA GLY A 113 -2.35 -16.73 -18.59
C GLY A 113 -1.44 -17.48 -19.57
N SER A 114 -1.77 -17.50 -20.86
CA SER A 114 -0.99 -18.21 -21.89
C SER A 114 0.38 -17.54 -22.15
N SER A 115 0.42 -16.22 -22.16
CA SER A 115 1.67 -15.45 -22.27
C SER A 115 2.52 -15.59 -21.00
N PHE A 116 1.88 -15.64 -19.84
CA PHE A 116 2.55 -15.83 -18.57
C PHE A 116 3.25 -17.20 -18.48
N GLU A 117 2.61 -18.27 -18.97
CA GLU A 117 3.23 -19.60 -19.04
C GLU A 117 4.48 -19.61 -19.91
N LYS A 118 4.47 -18.91 -21.06
CA LYS A 118 5.67 -18.77 -21.92
C LYS A 118 6.80 -18.04 -21.19
N VAL A 119 6.48 -16.95 -20.49
CA VAL A 119 7.44 -16.19 -19.68
C VAL A 119 8.02 -17.06 -18.56
N LEU A 120 7.18 -17.80 -17.82
CA LEU A 120 7.63 -18.70 -16.76
C LEU A 120 8.52 -19.82 -17.29
N ALA A 121 8.29 -20.32 -18.50
CA ALA A 121 9.13 -21.34 -19.10
C ALA A 121 10.58 -20.87 -19.27
N GLU A 122 10.80 -19.60 -19.65
CA GLU A 122 12.15 -19.02 -19.79
C GLU A 122 12.77 -18.62 -18.45
N MET A 123 11.96 -18.44 -17.41
CA MET A 123 12.44 -18.01 -16.09
C MET A 123 12.76 -19.17 -15.14
N GLN A 124 13.06 -20.36 -15.65
CA GLN A 124 13.42 -21.55 -14.84
C GLN A 124 14.89 -21.55 -14.40
N GLU A 125 15.74 -20.85 -15.10
CA GLU A 125 17.17 -20.77 -14.85
C GLU A 125 17.55 -19.51 -14.08
N PRO A 126 18.75 -19.42 -13.48
CA PRO A 126 19.17 -18.22 -12.73
C PRO A 126 19.29 -16.97 -13.60
N PHE A 127 18.91 -15.84 -13.02
CA PHE A 127 19.12 -14.48 -13.55
C PHE A 127 20.09 -13.74 -12.65
N PRO A 128 21.41 -13.87 -12.85
CA PRO A 128 22.42 -13.43 -11.89
C PRO A 128 22.48 -11.91 -11.69
N GLU A 129 22.05 -11.14 -12.68
CA GLU A 129 22.07 -9.66 -12.64
C GLU A 129 20.71 -9.05 -12.25
N LEU A 130 19.67 -9.86 -12.04
CA LEU A 130 18.31 -9.38 -11.79
C LEU A 130 18.20 -8.65 -10.45
N MET A 131 17.83 -7.37 -10.50
CA MET A 131 17.63 -6.50 -9.33
C MET A 131 16.17 -6.14 -9.10
N PHE A 132 15.33 -6.16 -10.12
CA PHE A 132 13.93 -5.76 -10.05
C PHE A 132 13.06 -6.77 -10.81
N LEU A 133 12.06 -7.30 -10.14
CA LEU A 133 11.08 -8.21 -10.74
C LEU A 133 9.67 -7.78 -10.36
N TYR A 134 8.88 -7.41 -11.36
CA TYR A 134 7.44 -7.19 -11.25
C TYR A 134 6.72 -8.11 -12.22
N LEU A 135 5.86 -8.97 -11.69
CA LEU A 135 4.96 -9.84 -12.45
C LEU A 135 3.52 -9.66 -11.96
N GLU A 136 2.64 -9.29 -12.85
CA GLU A 136 1.20 -9.16 -12.59
C GLU A 136 0.41 -9.99 -13.60
N LEU A 137 -0.45 -10.85 -13.07
CA LEU A 137 -1.41 -11.60 -13.87
C LEU A 137 -2.66 -10.75 -14.10
N SER A 138 -3.21 -10.81 -15.32
CA SER A 138 -4.46 -10.12 -15.63
C SER A 138 -5.58 -10.55 -14.68
N SER A 139 -6.30 -9.59 -14.11
CA SER A 139 -7.42 -9.83 -13.18
C SER A 139 -8.60 -10.57 -13.83
N LYS A 140 -8.63 -10.66 -15.16
CA LYS A 140 -9.67 -11.36 -15.95
C LYS A 140 -9.45 -12.87 -16.05
N GLU A 141 -8.29 -13.36 -15.62
CA GLU A 141 -7.96 -14.78 -15.71
C GLU A 141 -8.65 -15.57 -14.59
N GLU A 142 -9.40 -16.60 -14.97
CA GLU A 142 -10.04 -17.52 -14.03
C GLU A 142 -9.04 -18.58 -13.51
N LEU A 143 -8.11 -19.00 -14.36
CA LEU A 143 -7.08 -19.98 -14.03
C LEU A 143 -5.79 -19.27 -13.67
N VAL A 144 -5.37 -19.38 -12.42
CA VAL A 144 -4.11 -18.80 -11.95
C VAL A 144 -2.97 -19.79 -12.20
N PRO A 145 -2.00 -19.46 -13.07
CA PRO A 145 -0.86 -20.32 -13.31
C PRO A 145 0.02 -20.44 -12.06
N ILE A 146 0.60 -21.63 -11.90
CA ILE A 146 1.49 -21.92 -10.76
C ILE A 146 2.92 -21.67 -11.19
N VAL A 147 3.62 -20.81 -10.44
CA VAL A 147 5.05 -20.60 -10.64
C VAL A 147 5.81 -21.86 -10.22
N PRO A 148 6.64 -22.43 -11.12
CA PRO A 148 7.34 -23.67 -10.83
C PRO A 148 8.42 -23.49 -9.75
N ASP A 149 8.74 -24.57 -9.05
CA ASP A 149 9.76 -24.59 -7.99
C ASP A 149 11.17 -24.21 -8.47
N SER A 150 11.44 -24.36 -9.78
CA SER A 150 12.72 -24.00 -10.43
C SER A 150 12.83 -22.51 -10.80
N PHE A 151 11.81 -21.71 -10.52
CA PHE A 151 11.77 -20.30 -10.88
C PHE A 151 13.02 -19.54 -10.43
N LEU A 152 13.61 -18.77 -11.36
CA LEU A 152 14.91 -18.07 -11.20
C LEU A 152 16.06 -19.00 -10.75
N GLY A 153 16.01 -20.31 -11.11
CA GLY A 153 16.96 -21.29 -10.62
C GLY A 153 16.97 -21.43 -9.09
N ARG A 154 15.88 -21.06 -8.43
CA ARG A 154 15.74 -21.01 -6.94
C ARG A 154 16.67 -20.03 -6.25
N SER A 155 17.23 -19.05 -6.98
CA SER A 155 18.22 -18.15 -6.42
C SER A 155 18.18 -16.78 -7.07
N ALA A 156 18.06 -15.72 -6.25
CA ALA A 156 18.02 -14.35 -6.71
C ALA A 156 18.84 -13.42 -5.78
N PRO A 157 20.16 -13.61 -5.67
CA PRO A 157 20.98 -12.95 -4.64
C PRO A 157 21.10 -11.42 -4.83
N ARG A 158 20.91 -10.91 -6.05
CA ARG A 158 20.97 -9.47 -6.34
C ARG A 158 19.60 -8.79 -6.36
N LEU A 159 18.52 -9.55 -6.17
CA LEU A 159 17.16 -9.02 -6.20
C LEU A 159 16.96 -8.01 -5.05
N ARG A 160 16.51 -6.82 -5.40
CA ARG A 160 16.22 -5.74 -4.44
C ARG A 160 14.73 -5.45 -4.33
N VAL A 161 13.98 -5.66 -5.40
CA VAL A 161 12.53 -5.45 -5.43
C VAL A 161 11.87 -6.67 -6.05
N LEU A 162 10.95 -7.27 -5.32
CA LEU A 162 10.10 -8.35 -5.79
C LEU A 162 8.65 -7.94 -5.64
N LEU A 163 7.92 -7.90 -6.75
CA LEU A 163 6.50 -7.63 -6.79
C LEU A 163 5.78 -8.74 -7.56
N LEU A 164 4.88 -9.45 -6.89
CA LEU A 164 4.05 -10.50 -7.45
C LEU A 164 2.58 -10.20 -7.18
N GLU A 165 1.77 -10.11 -8.22
CA GLU A 165 0.35 -9.81 -8.09
C GLU A 165 -0.53 -10.87 -8.77
N GLY A 166 -1.46 -11.45 -7.99
CA GLY A 166 -2.40 -12.46 -8.47
C GLY A 166 -1.77 -13.81 -8.80
N ILE A 167 -0.58 -14.12 -8.30
CA ILE A 167 0.26 -15.25 -8.73
C ILE A 167 0.35 -16.31 -7.63
N LEU A 168 0.25 -17.59 -8.03
CA LEU A 168 0.51 -18.74 -7.17
C LEU A 168 1.99 -19.11 -7.19
N PHE A 169 2.69 -18.94 -6.07
CA PHE A 169 4.09 -19.28 -5.97
C PHE A 169 4.43 -20.11 -4.72
N PRO A 170 4.24 -21.43 -4.72
CA PRO A 170 4.56 -22.30 -3.59
C PRO A 170 6.07 -22.29 -3.22
N GLY A 171 6.94 -22.09 -4.21
CA GLY A 171 8.39 -22.02 -4.04
C GLY A 171 8.91 -20.69 -3.47
N LEU A 172 8.05 -19.67 -3.29
CA LEU A 172 8.45 -18.34 -2.83
C LEU A 172 9.30 -18.34 -1.55
N PRO A 173 8.95 -19.07 -0.48
CA PRO A 173 9.77 -19.05 0.74
C PRO A 173 11.21 -19.50 0.49
N LYS A 174 11.43 -20.47 -0.39
CA LYS A 174 12.77 -20.94 -0.75
C LYS A 174 13.56 -19.89 -1.54
N LEU A 175 12.90 -19.18 -2.47
CA LEU A 175 13.51 -18.09 -3.23
C LEU A 175 13.94 -16.96 -2.31
N LEU A 176 13.09 -16.55 -1.36
CA LEU A 176 13.37 -15.48 -0.41
C LEU A 176 14.59 -15.76 0.46
N LEU A 177 14.85 -17.01 0.84
CA LEU A 177 16.05 -17.38 1.58
C LEU A 177 17.36 -17.04 0.84
N SER A 178 17.33 -16.96 -0.50
CA SER A 178 18.49 -16.59 -1.32
C SER A 178 18.54 -15.08 -1.64
N ALA A 179 17.43 -14.36 -1.50
CA ALA A 179 17.29 -12.96 -1.88
C ALA A 179 17.71 -12.00 -0.75
N THR A 180 18.87 -12.20 -0.16
CA THR A 180 19.33 -11.48 1.05
C THR A 180 19.48 -9.96 0.87
N ASN A 181 19.56 -9.47 -0.35
CA ASN A 181 19.62 -8.03 -0.67
C ASN A 181 18.24 -7.39 -0.93
N LEU A 182 17.16 -8.13 -0.66
CA LEU A 182 15.80 -7.62 -0.90
C LEU A 182 15.49 -6.43 0.02
N VAL A 183 15.01 -5.35 -0.60
CA VAL A 183 14.62 -4.10 0.06
C VAL A 183 13.10 -3.98 0.12
N ASP A 184 12.44 -4.32 -0.98
CA ASP A 184 10.99 -4.20 -1.11
C ASP A 184 10.38 -5.54 -1.53
N LEU A 185 9.42 -6.03 -0.77
CA LEU A 185 8.64 -7.23 -1.06
C LEU A 185 7.16 -6.89 -1.12
N TYR A 186 6.56 -7.10 -2.30
CA TYR A 186 5.14 -6.90 -2.54
C TYR A 186 4.50 -8.21 -3.01
N LEU A 187 3.58 -8.73 -2.25
CA LEU A 187 2.78 -9.91 -2.54
C LEU A 187 1.31 -9.52 -2.51
N TRP A 188 0.76 -9.21 -3.69
CA TRP A 188 -0.58 -8.66 -3.80
C TRP A 188 -1.57 -9.64 -4.41
N ASN A 189 -2.84 -9.49 -4.01
CA ASN A 189 -3.93 -10.31 -4.53
C ASN A 189 -3.63 -11.81 -4.47
N ILE A 190 -2.92 -12.24 -3.40
CA ILE A 190 -2.56 -13.65 -3.19
C ILE A 190 -3.84 -14.47 -3.23
N PRO A 191 -3.98 -15.41 -4.19
CA PRO A 191 -5.15 -16.25 -4.29
C PRO A 191 -5.22 -17.24 -3.12
N HIS A 192 -6.42 -17.76 -2.82
CA HIS A 192 -6.63 -18.68 -1.70
C HIS A 192 -5.72 -19.91 -1.76
N SER A 193 -5.54 -20.48 -2.94
CA SER A 193 -4.65 -21.63 -3.17
C SER A 193 -3.15 -21.30 -2.99
N GLY A 194 -2.79 -20.02 -2.95
CA GLY A 194 -1.44 -19.50 -2.69
C GLY A 194 -1.20 -19.11 -1.24
N TYR A 195 -2.07 -19.54 -0.33
CA TYR A 195 -1.91 -19.26 1.09
C TYR A 195 -0.54 -19.74 1.62
N ILE A 196 0.18 -18.84 2.27
CA ILE A 196 1.45 -19.12 2.95
C ILE A 196 1.23 -18.86 4.45
N SER A 197 1.53 -19.82 5.31
CA SER A 197 1.33 -19.64 6.74
C SER A 197 2.27 -18.56 7.32
N PRO A 198 1.87 -17.87 8.40
CA PRO A 198 2.71 -16.86 9.05
C PRO A 198 4.09 -17.39 9.45
N ASP A 199 4.19 -18.65 9.93
CA ASP A 199 5.46 -19.29 10.30
C ASP A 199 6.44 -19.38 9.13
N VAL A 200 5.94 -19.79 7.97
CA VAL A 200 6.74 -19.94 6.76
C VAL A 200 7.19 -18.57 6.25
N VAL A 201 6.29 -17.56 6.30
CA VAL A 201 6.63 -16.18 5.95
C VAL A 201 7.72 -15.65 6.88
N VAL A 202 7.55 -15.74 8.20
CA VAL A 202 8.53 -15.26 9.18
C VAL A 202 9.89 -15.94 8.99
N THR A 203 9.88 -17.25 8.75
CA THR A 203 11.12 -18.00 8.48
C THR A 203 11.83 -17.45 7.25
N ALA A 204 11.11 -17.18 6.17
CA ALA A 204 11.68 -16.59 4.96
C ALA A 204 12.17 -15.15 5.18
N LEU A 205 11.42 -14.34 5.95
CA LEU A 205 11.81 -12.97 6.29
C LEU A 205 13.05 -12.89 7.18
N SER A 206 13.36 -13.92 7.97
CA SER A 206 14.47 -13.89 8.93
C SER A 206 15.84 -13.66 8.29
N THR A 207 16.00 -13.96 7.00
CA THR A 207 17.24 -13.73 6.23
C THR A 207 17.29 -12.35 5.56
N LEU A 208 16.17 -11.59 5.55
CA LEU A 208 16.02 -10.36 4.81
C LEU A 208 16.32 -9.12 5.67
N THR A 209 17.54 -9.00 6.16
CA THR A 209 17.93 -7.90 7.08
C THR A 209 17.89 -6.51 6.44
N SER A 210 17.92 -6.43 5.11
CA SER A 210 17.83 -5.17 4.34
C SER A 210 16.41 -4.78 3.98
N LEU A 211 15.40 -5.58 4.34
CA LEU A 211 14.00 -5.35 3.97
C LEU A 211 13.48 -4.07 4.64
N GLN A 212 13.05 -3.11 3.82
CA GLN A 212 12.49 -1.84 4.26
C GLN A 212 10.96 -1.79 4.13
N ARG A 213 10.42 -2.52 3.15
CA ARG A 213 8.99 -2.57 2.89
C ARG A 213 8.49 -3.99 2.71
N LEU A 214 7.44 -4.32 3.44
CA LEU A 214 6.69 -5.57 3.35
C LEU A 214 5.24 -5.29 3.06
N ASP A 215 4.79 -5.65 1.86
CA ASP A 215 3.40 -5.58 1.46
C ASP A 215 2.87 -7.01 1.27
N LEU A 216 1.85 -7.38 2.03
CA LEU A 216 1.22 -8.70 2.00
C LEU A 216 -0.29 -8.56 1.90
N GLY A 217 -0.85 -8.88 0.75
CA GLY A 217 -2.28 -8.72 0.47
C GLY A 217 -2.93 -9.98 -0.08
N PHE A 218 -3.91 -10.53 0.64
CA PHE A 218 -4.73 -11.65 0.19
C PHE A 218 -5.90 -11.16 -0.67
N ARG A 219 -6.36 -12.01 -1.60
CA ARG A 219 -7.47 -11.69 -2.50
C ARG A 219 -8.85 -11.81 -1.81
N SER A 220 -8.98 -12.70 -0.84
CA SER A 220 -10.26 -13.02 -0.21
C SER A 220 -10.11 -13.42 1.26
N PRO A 221 -11.19 -13.30 2.06
CA PRO A 221 -11.19 -13.69 3.47
C PRO A 221 -11.08 -15.20 3.71
N ARG A 222 -11.26 -16.03 2.66
CA ARG A 222 -11.15 -17.50 2.76
C ARG A 222 -9.73 -18.01 3.00
N SER A 223 -8.73 -17.13 2.96
CA SER A 223 -7.33 -17.45 3.28
C SER A 223 -7.13 -17.55 4.80
N HIS A 224 -7.90 -18.44 5.43
CA HIS A 224 -7.76 -18.77 6.85
C HIS A 224 -6.73 -19.86 7.07
N PRO A 225 -5.88 -19.75 8.08
CA PRO A 225 -5.16 -20.89 8.60
C PRO A 225 -6.16 -21.86 9.20
N ASP A 226 -5.98 -23.16 8.97
CA ASP A 226 -6.74 -24.19 9.70
C ASP A 226 -6.57 -23.94 11.20
N GLN A 227 -7.66 -23.68 11.90
CA GLN A 227 -7.66 -23.45 13.37
C GLN A 227 -7.01 -24.60 14.14
N ALA A 228 -7.05 -25.81 13.59
CA ALA A 228 -6.40 -26.99 14.15
C ALA A 228 -4.86 -26.94 14.13
N SER A 229 -4.26 -26.05 13.35
CA SER A 229 -2.81 -25.94 13.16
C SER A 229 -2.17 -24.80 13.96
N ARG A 230 -2.91 -24.09 14.81
CA ARG A 230 -2.34 -23.02 15.66
C ARG A 230 -1.39 -23.61 16.69
N LEU A 231 -0.15 -23.73 16.30
CA LEU A 231 0.96 -23.99 17.23
C LEU A 231 1.14 -22.76 18.13
N PRO A 232 1.43 -22.96 19.42
CA PRO A 232 1.76 -21.84 20.30
C PRO A 232 2.92 -21.05 19.69
N PRO A 233 2.90 -19.70 19.77
CA PRO A 233 3.92 -18.87 19.18
C PRO A 233 5.31 -19.30 19.67
N HIS A 234 6.25 -19.51 18.74
CA HIS A 234 7.62 -19.81 19.11
C HIS A 234 8.19 -18.63 19.92
N PRO A 235 8.99 -18.89 20.97
CA PRO A 235 9.54 -17.85 21.85
C PRO A 235 10.57 -16.94 21.18
N THR A 236 10.97 -17.24 19.95
CA THR A 236 12.00 -16.47 19.22
C THR A 236 11.35 -15.53 18.24
N HIS A 237 11.57 -14.22 18.43
CA HIS A 237 11.17 -13.19 17.49
C HIS A 237 12.22 -13.01 16.40
N THR A 238 11.76 -12.87 15.16
CA THR A 238 12.60 -12.46 14.04
C THR A 238 12.68 -10.94 14.01
N VAL A 239 13.90 -10.41 14.12
CA VAL A 239 14.12 -8.95 14.06
C VAL A 239 14.33 -8.54 12.62
N LEU A 240 13.53 -7.57 12.17
CA LEU A 240 13.61 -6.92 10.86
C LEU A 240 14.14 -5.49 11.05
N PRO A 241 15.47 -5.31 11.14
CA PRO A 241 16.07 -4.07 11.63
C PRO A 241 15.88 -2.87 10.71
N SER A 242 15.69 -3.11 9.41
CA SER A 242 15.54 -2.07 8.40
C SER A 242 14.07 -1.83 8.00
N LEU A 243 13.12 -2.61 8.53
CA LEU A 243 11.72 -2.53 8.12
C LEU A 243 11.07 -1.24 8.60
N THR A 244 10.67 -0.41 7.65
CA THR A 244 10.05 0.90 7.89
C THR A 244 8.58 0.96 7.54
N THR A 245 8.11 0.06 6.67
CA THR A 245 6.74 0.07 6.16
C THR A 245 6.17 -1.33 6.11
N ILE A 246 5.03 -1.52 6.72
CA ILE A 246 4.19 -2.72 6.58
C ILE A 246 2.87 -2.33 5.95
N PHE A 247 2.46 -3.12 4.98
CA PHE A 247 1.19 -3.06 4.34
C PHE A 247 0.56 -4.46 4.38
N PHE A 248 -0.63 -4.56 4.96
CA PHE A 248 -1.33 -5.83 5.10
C PHE A 248 -2.79 -5.74 4.65
N LYS A 249 -3.24 -6.71 3.86
CA LYS A 249 -4.64 -6.90 3.53
C LYS A 249 -5.01 -8.37 3.73
N GLY A 250 -5.87 -8.65 4.72
CA GLY A 250 -6.21 -10.03 5.05
C GLY A 250 -7.14 -10.16 6.24
N VAL A 251 -7.13 -11.33 6.86
CA VAL A 251 -7.89 -11.60 8.08
C VAL A 251 -7.09 -11.24 9.33
N CYS A 252 -7.80 -10.85 10.38
CA CYS A 252 -7.21 -10.37 11.62
C CYS A 252 -6.28 -11.40 12.27
N GLU A 253 -6.67 -12.66 12.29
CA GLU A 253 -5.92 -13.76 12.90
C GLU A 253 -4.56 -14.00 12.22
N TYR A 254 -4.51 -13.82 10.89
CA TYR A 254 -3.24 -13.94 10.17
C TYR A 254 -2.25 -12.86 10.60
N LEU A 255 -2.73 -11.61 10.68
CA LEU A 255 -1.89 -10.49 11.11
C LEU A 255 -1.41 -10.68 12.54
N ASP A 256 -2.32 -11.09 13.44
CA ASP A 256 -2.01 -11.34 14.85
C ASP A 256 -0.89 -12.38 14.99
N ASP A 257 -1.02 -13.51 14.29
CA ASP A 257 0.01 -14.56 14.24
C ASP A 257 1.34 -14.10 13.63
N LEU A 258 1.30 -13.26 12.59
CA LEU A 258 2.50 -12.73 11.95
C LEU A 258 3.27 -11.78 12.89
N VAL A 259 2.58 -10.80 13.47
CA VAL A 259 3.22 -9.78 14.33
C VAL A 259 3.65 -10.31 15.70
N ALA A 260 3.07 -11.44 16.14
CA ALA A 260 3.52 -12.16 17.31
C ALA A 260 4.95 -12.67 17.20
N ARG A 261 5.52 -12.77 16.00
CA ARG A 261 6.80 -13.41 15.69
C ARG A 261 7.84 -12.47 15.09
N ILE A 262 7.48 -11.21 14.87
CA ILE A 262 8.39 -10.21 14.29
C ILE A 262 8.58 -9.02 15.23
N ASP A 263 9.78 -8.45 15.18
CA ASP A 263 10.12 -7.17 15.75
C ASP A 263 10.64 -6.25 14.66
N ALA A 264 10.04 -5.05 14.57
CA ALA A 264 10.36 -4.02 13.56
C ALA A 264 10.64 -2.68 14.25
N PRO A 265 11.82 -2.47 14.84
CA PRO A 265 12.11 -1.30 15.65
C PRO A 265 12.11 0.03 14.88
N GLN A 266 12.30 -0.02 13.57
CA GLN A 266 12.32 1.13 12.66
C GLN A 266 10.98 1.37 11.95
N LEU A 267 9.93 0.62 12.29
CA LEU A 267 8.64 0.72 11.61
C LEU A 267 8.03 2.11 11.80
N ASN A 268 7.80 2.82 10.71
CA ASN A 268 7.24 4.18 10.69
C ASN A 268 5.85 4.24 10.07
N ASN A 269 5.55 3.31 9.16
CA ASN A 269 4.30 3.29 8.41
C ASN A 269 3.63 1.93 8.54
N LEU A 270 2.35 1.94 8.92
CA LEU A 270 1.55 0.73 9.09
C LEU A 270 0.19 0.92 8.42
N TYR A 271 -0.08 0.16 7.37
CA TYR A 271 -1.31 0.19 6.59
C TYR A 271 -1.97 -1.18 6.63
N ILE A 272 -3.16 -1.25 7.17
CA ILE A 272 -3.89 -2.50 7.36
C ILE A 272 -5.28 -2.39 6.77
N MET A 273 -5.69 -3.40 6.03
CA MET A 273 -7.04 -3.55 5.52
C MET A 273 -7.56 -4.94 5.88
N PHE A 274 -8.54 -5.00 6.77
CA PHE A 274 -9.22 -6.24 7.10
C PHE A 274 -10.36 -6.51 6.13
N PHE A 275 -10.66 -7.79 5.92
CA PHE A 275 -11.88 -8.21 5.24
C PHE A 275 -13.08 -8.11 6.21
N ASN A 276 -14.30 -8.15 5.65
CA ASN A 276 -15.54 -8.24 6.38
C ASN A 276 -15.56 -9.38 7.42
N ASP A 277 -16.43 -9.27 8.41
CA ASP A 277 -16.67 -10.25 9.48
C ASP A 277 -15.55 -10.37 10.51
N VAL A 278 -15.05 -9.24 10.96
CA VAL A 278 -13.98 -9.22 11.94
C VAL A 278 -14.56 -9.23 13.35
N VAL A 279 -14.52 -10.37 14.02
CA VAL A 279 -14.39 -10.36 15.48
C VAL A 279 -12.96 -9.92 15.75
N PHE A 280 -12.75 -8.65 16.12
CA PHE A 280 -11.43 -8.10 16.31
C PHE A 280 -10.85 -8.56 17.66
N ASP A 281 -10.26 -9.75 17.64
CA ASP A 281 -9.47 -10.29 18.76
C ASP A 281 -8.02 -10.48 18.29
N ALA A 282 -7.20 -9.45 18.47
CA ALA A 282 -5.81 -9.39 18.02
C ALA A 282 -4.87 -8.87 19.12
N PRO A 283 -4.72 -9.63 20.23
CA PRO A 283 -3.91 -9.19 21.37
C PRO A 283 -2.43 -9.01 21.04
N GLN A 284 -1.88 -9.82 20.13
CA GLN A 284 -0.49 -9.73 19.72
C GLN A 284 -0.24 -8.50 18.84
N PHE A 285 -1.22 -8.15 18.00
CA PHE A 285 -1.17 -6.93 17.20
C PHE A 285 -1.19 -5.67 18.08
N ILE A 286 -2.06 -5.62 19.09
CA ILE A 286 -2.09 -4.52 20.07
C ILE A 286 -0.75 -4.42 20.80
N GLN A 287 -0.19 -5.56 21.22
CA GLN A 287 1.12 -5.59 21.86
C GLN A 287 2.23 -5.12 20.91
N PHE A 288 2.18 -5.51 19.64
CA PHE A 288 3.13 -5.08 18.60
C PHE A 288 3.10 -3.56 18.43
N ILE A 289 1.92 -2.93 18.32
CA ILE A 289 1.78 -1.47 18.27
C ILE A 289 2.35 -0.83 19.54
N SER A 290 2.01 -1.36 20.72
CA SER A 290 2.42 -0.82 22.00
C SER A 290 3.96 -0.81 22.18
N ARG A 291 4.66 -1.82 21.64
CA ARG A 291 6.13 -1.88 21.67
C ARG A 291 6.82 -1.11 20.56
N THR A 292 6.07 -0.61 19.54
CA THR A 292 6.62 0.16 18.42
C THR A 292 6.54 1.66 18.72
N PRO A 293 7.67 2.34 19.04
CA PRO A 293 7.64 3.72 19.60
C PRO A 293 7.02 4.74 18.65
N THR A 294 7.24 4.56 17.34
CA THR A 294 6.82 5.50 16.29
C THR A 294 5.31 5.54 16.05
N LEU A 295 4.57 4.51 16.55
CA LEU A 295 3.13 4.37 16.36
C LEU A 295 2.30 4.83 17.58
N LYS A 296 2.94 5.32 18.64
CA LYS A 296 2.28 5.55 19.95
C LYS A 296 1.46 6.83 20.10
N ALA A 297 1.73 7.88 19.34
CA ALA A 297 1.10 9.19 19.54
C ALA A 297 0.23 9.58 18.36
N VAL A 298 -1.06 9.78 18.63
CA VAL A 298 -2.04 10.23 17.65
C VAL A 298 -2.83 11.40 18.22
N GLU A 299 -2.66 12.57 17.62
CA GLU A 299 -3.40 13.78 18.02
C GLU A 299 -4.70 13.94 17.23
N ASN A 300 -4.72 13.45 15.98
CA ASN A 300 -5.88 13.54 15.10
C ASN A 300 -6.16 12.21 14.42
N ALA A 301 -7.44 11.92 14.18
CA ALA A 301 -7.88 10.78 13.39
C ALA A 301 -8.91 11.20 12.34
N HIS A 302 -8.78 10.60 11.17
CA HIS A 302 -9.71 10.73 10.08
C HIS A 302 -10.45 9.41 9.90
N VAL A 303 -11.76 9.40 10.14
CA VAL A 303 -12.65 8.29 9.84
C VAL A 303 -13.27 8.55 8.48
N VAL A 304 -12.93 7.73 7.50
CA VAL A 304 -13.31 7.94 6.11
C VAL A 304 -14.10 6.76 5.60
N PHE A 305 -15.27 7.07 5.10
CA PHE A 305 -16.18 6.09 4.52
C PHE A 305 -16.12 6.16 2.99
N GLY A 306 -16.06 5.01 2.35
CA GLY A 306 -16.05 4.90 0.89
C GLY A 306 -16.95 3.77 0.41
N HIS A 307 -17.09 3.65 -0.92
CA HIS A 307 -17.96 2.64 -1.54
C HIS A 307 -17.60 1.20 -1.15
N LEU A 308 -16.31 0.89 -1.02
CA LEU A 308 -15.83 -0.49 -0.79
C LEU A 308 -15.13 -0.68 0.56
N LYS A 309 -14.97 0.38 1.34
CA LYS A 309 -14.17 0.32 2.57
C LYS A 309 -14.41 1.51 3.47
N ALA A 310 -14.22 1.30 4.77
CA ALA A 310 -14.06 2.34 5.76
C ALA A 310 -12.66 2.27 6.37
N ILE A 311 -12.08 3.40 6.70
CA ILE A 311 -10.73 3.49 7.26
C ILE A 311 -10.67 4.47 8.42
N ILE A 312 -9.80 4.18 9.37
CA ILE A 312 -9.31 5.12 10.36
C ILE A 312 -7.85 5.40 10.02
N ASN A 313 -7.55 6.64 9.74
CA ASN A 313 -6.22 7.11 9.42
C ASN A 313 -5.77 8.14 10.46
N SER A 314 -4.55 7.99 10.93
CA SER A 314 -3.90 8.94 11.82
C SER A 314 -2.60 9.40 11.19
N SER A 315 -2.58 10.66 10.72
CA SER A 315 -1.38 11.28 10.12
C SER A 315 -0.64 10.34 9.16
N SER A 316 -0.82 10.33 7.89
CA SER A 316 -0.11 9.62 6.80
C SER A 316 0.76 8.36 7.14
N ARG A 317 0.88 7.98 8.42
CA ARG A 317 1.76 6.88 8.91
C ARG A 317 1.01 5.64 9.37
N TYR A 318 -0.24 5.81 9.77
CA TYR A 318 -1.04 4.76 10.37
C TYR A 318 -2.43 4.75 9.76
N GLU A 319 -2.78 3.68 9.10
CA GLU A 319 -4.08 3.48 8.50
C GLU A 319 -4.58 2.07 8.82
N VAL A 320 -5.77 1.97 9.37
CA VAL A 320 -6.46 0.68 9.54
C VAL A 320 -7.86 0.82 8.98
N GLY A 321 -8.24 -0.12 8.16
CA GLY A 321 -9.53 -0.10 7.51
C GLY A 321 -10.15 -1.47 7.37
N ILE A 322 -11.39 -1.45 6.90
CA ILE A 322 -12.22 -2.62 6.67
C ILE A 322 -12.77 -2.56 5.27
N SER A 323 -12.62 -3.65 4.53
CA SER A 323 -13.15 -3.80 3.18
C SER A 323 -14.61 -4.27 3.25
N CYS A 324 -15.55 -3.34 3.13
CA CYS A 324 -16.99 -3.58 3.19
C CYS A 324 -17.76 -2.57 2.34
N ARG A 325 -18.87 -2.95 1.73
CA ARG A 325 -19.72 -2.06 0.93
C ARG A 325 -20.81 -1.37 1.74
N GLU A 326 -21.44 -2.10 2.62
CA GLU A 326 -22.60 -1.63 3.38
C GLU A 326 -22.15 -0.69 4.50
N LEU A 327 -22.78 0.50 4.60
CA LEU A 327 -22.36 1.52 5.56
C LEU A 327 -22.60 1.11 7.02
N ASP A 328 -23.69 0.40 7.32
CA ASP A 328 -23.97 -0.15 8.66
C ASP A 328 -22.86 -1.12 9.10
N TRP A 329 -22.44 -2.00 8.21
CA TRP A 329 -21.31 -2.90 8.43
C TRP A 329 -19.98 -2.14 8.58
N GLN A 330 -19.79 -1.07 7.80
CA GLN A 330 -18.60 -0.21 7.93
C GLN A 330 -18.56 0.42 9.33
N VAL A 331 -19.66 0.99 9.81
CA VAL A 331 -19.76 1.64 11.13
C VAL A 331 -19.56 0.63 12.26
N SER A 332 -20.28 -0.50 12.22
CA SER A 332 -20.19 -1.57 13.22
C SER A 332 -18.77 -2.16 13.29
N SER A 333 -18.16 -2.42 12.14
CA SER A 333 -16.80 -2.98 12.10
C SER A 333 -15.74 -1.99 12.59
N LEU A 334 -15.90 -0.68 12.32
CA LEU A 334 -15.02 0.36 12.87
C LEU A 334 -15.21 0.47 14.39
N GLU A 335 -16.43 0.33 14.91
CA GLU A 335 -16.71 0.30 16.35
C GLU A 335 -15.96 -0.86 17.01
N GLN A 336 -16.05 -2.07 16.48
CA GLN A 336 -15.33 -3.24 16.99
C GLN A 336 -13.80 -3.03 16.95
N LEU A 337 -13.28 -2.49 15.87
CA LEU A 337 -11.86 -2.14 15.75
C LEU A 337 -11.45 -1.16 16.87
N CYS A 338 -12.25 -0.13 17.13
CA CYS A 338 -12.00 0.87 18.16
C CYS A 338 -12.18 0.33 19.59
N SER A 339 -13.01 -0.71 19.77
CA SER A 339 -13.32 -1.28 21.09
C SER A 339 -12.16 -2.07 21.68
N SER A 340 -11.29 -2.61 20.86
CA SER A 340 -10.22 -3.52 21.26
C SER A 340 -8.98 -2.84 21.86
N HIS A 341 -9.15 -1.73 22.59
CA HIS A 341 -8.05 -1.00 23.26
C HIS A 341 -7.00 -0.49 22.28
N PHE A 342 -7.45 0.05 21.19
CA PHE A 342 -6.59 0.63 20.16
C PHE A 342 -5.77 1.79 20.77
N PRO A 343 -4.44 1.64 20.99
CA PRO A 343 -3.66 2.59 21.78
C PRO A 343 -3.69 4.03 21.24
N PRO A 344 -3.78 4.23 19.92
CA PRO A 344 -3.78 5.59 19.35
C PRO A 344 -4.99 6.43 19.70
N LEU A 345 -6.15 5.84 20.05
CA LEU A 345 -7.38 6.62 20.28
C LEU A 345 -7.45 7.31 21.64
N SER A 346 -6.66 6.88 22.62
CA SER A 346 -6.69 7.42 23.99
C SER A 346 -6.14 8.85 24.14
N THR A 347 -5.43 9.35 23.16
CA THR A 347 -4.85 10.72 23.13
C THR A 347 -5.44 11.59 22.04
N LEU A 348 -6.49 11.13 21.38
CA LEU A 348 -7.09 11.79 20.23
C LEU A 348 -7.87 13.04 20.65
N GLU A 349 -7.49 14.21 20.12
CA GLU A 349 -8.19 15.47 20.37
C GLU A 349 -9.08 15.88 19.19
N ASP A 350 -8.65 15.62 17.96
CA ASP A 350 -9.35 15.99 16.72
C ASP A 350 -9.89 14.75 15.98
N LEU A 351 -11.20 14.70 15.78
CA LEU A 351 -11.87 13.63 15.03
C LEU A 351 -12.53 14.19 13.79
N TYR A 352 -12.14 13.68 12.63
CA TYR A 352 -12.70 14.00 11.33
C TYR A 352 -13.53 12.82 10.82
N ILE A 353 -14.77 13.05 10.42
CA ILE A 353 -15.66 12.02 9.83
C ILE A 353 -16.21 12.53 8.51
N TYR A 354 -15.89 11.84 7.44
CA TYR A 354 -16.27 12.25 6.09
C TYR A 354 -16.24 11.11 5.06
N GLU A 355 -16.88 11.35 3.92
CA GLU A 355 -16.86 10.44 2.77
C GLU A 355 -15.63 10.68 1.89
N ARG A 356 -15.21 9.65 1.17
CA ARG A 356 -14.18 9.73 0.14
C ARG A 356 -14.77 10.35 -1.12
N LEU A 357 -14.19 11.46 -1.58
CA LEU A 357 -14.69 12.19 -2.76
C LEU A 357 -14.22 11.61 -4.10
N TYR A 358 -13.17 10.79 -4.10
CA TYR A 358 -12.62 10.22 -5.34
C TYR A 358 -13.03 8.76 -5.48
N GLY A 359 -13.54 8.39 -6.66
CA GLY A 359 -14.05 7.07 -6.99
C GLY A 359 -15.55 7.03 -7.18
N GLU A 360 -16.13 5.84 -7.17
CA GLU A 360 -17.58 5.68 -7.19
C GLU A 360 -18.16 6.23 -5.89
N GLN A 361 -19.09 7.18 -6.02
CA GLN A 361 -19.83 7.68 -4.86
C GLN A 361 -20.72 6.56 -4.34
N PRO A 362 -20.69 6.29 -3.03
CA PRO A 362 -21.54 5.27 -2.45
C PRO A 362 -23.00 5.77 -2.46
N ASP A 363 -23.88 4.92 -2.95
CA ASP A 363 -25.33 5.08 -2.79
C ASP A 363 -25.73 4.45 -1.44
N TRP A 364 -25.46 5.18 -0.37
CA TRP A 364 -25.75 4.68 0.97
C TRP A 364 -27.24 4.73 1.30
N GLN A 365 -27.77 3.63 1.80
CA GLN A 365 -29.13 3.57 2.31
C GLN A 365 -29.30 4.55 3.49
N ASP A 366 -30.44 5.27 3.49
CA ASP A 366 -30.72 6.34 4.48
C ASP A 366 -31.02 5.84 5.90
N ASN A 367 -31.20 4.54 6.11
CA ASN A 367 -31.71 3.96 7.35
C ASN A 367 -30.67 3.21 8.18
N ILE A 368 -29.58 3.88 8.52
CA ILE A 368 -28.65 3.32 9.54
C ILE A 368 -29.21 3.67 10.93
N GLU A 369 -29.23 2.67 11.82
CA GLU A 369 -29.66 2.87 13.19
C GLU A 369 -28.72 3.86 13.91
N ASN A 370 -29.30 4.86 14.55
CA ASN A 370 -28.55 5.87 15.32
C ASN A 370 -27.69 5.24 16.41
N THR A 371 -28.10 4.08 16.94
CA THR A 371 -27.37 3.31 17.94
C THR A 371 -25.96 2.96 17.49
N LEU A 372 -25.76 2.55 16.22
CA LEU A 372 -24.43 2.21 15.69
C LEU A 372 -23.48 3.41 15.69
N TRP A 373 -23.99 4.60 15.35
CA TRP A 373 -23.21 5.83 15.41
C TRP A 373 -22.83 6.18 16.85
N LEU A 374 -23.75 6.02 17.79
CA LEU A 374 -23.50 6.28 19.20
C LEU A 374 -22.46 5.31 19.78
N GLU A 375 -22.54 4.05 19.42
CA GLU A 375 -21.56 3.01 19.83
C GLU A 375 -20.16 3.35 19.30
N LEU A 376 -20.04 3.71 18.00
CA LEU A 376 -18.77 4.14 17.43
C LEU A 376 -18.22 5.40 18.15
N LEU A 377 -19.04 6.43 18.31
CA LEU A 377 -18.63 7.70 18.93
C LEU A 377 -18.29 7.54 20.42
N HIS A 378 -18.88 6.58 21.10
CA HIS A 378 -18.59 6.28 22.51
C HIS A 378 -17.11 5.86 22.74
N ARG A 379 -16.44 5.38 21.72
CA ARG A 379 -15.02 5.00 21.77
C ARG A 379 -14.06 6.19 21.82
N PHE A 380 -14.51 7.38 21.43
CA PHE A 380 -13.71 8.61 21.33
C PHE A 380 -13.86 9.51 22.55
N THR A 381 -13.38 9.06 23.70
CA THR A 381 -13.61 9.73 25.00
C THR A 381 -12.80 11.01 25.21
N THR A 382 -11.72 11.22 24.46
CA THR A 382 -10.79 12.36 24.63
C THR A 382 -10.96 13.46 23.59
N VAL A 383 -11.88 13.26 22.63
CA VAL A 383 -12.10 14.18 21.51
C VAL A 383 -12.66 15.52 21.99
N LYS A 384 -11.96 16.59 21.65
CA LYS A 384 -12.35 17.99 21.90
C LYS A 384 -12.99 18.62 20.68
N ASN A 385 -12.53 18.26 19.47
CA ASN A 385 -12.92 18.86 18.20
C ASN A 385 -13.48 17.77 17.27
N LEU A 386 -14.73 17.95 16.84
CA LEU A 386 -15.40 17.05 15.91
C LEU A 386 -15.65 17.77 14.58
N TYR A 387 -15.08 17.22 13.48
CA TYR A 387 -15.21 17.75 12.13
C TYR A 387 -16.09 16.80 11.30
N LEU A 388 -17.19 17.31 10.77
CA LEU A 388 -18.16 16.53 10.02
C LEU A 388 -18.33 17.07 8.62
N SER A 389 -18.28 16.20 7.63
CA SER A 389 -18.69 16.54 6.27
C SER A 389 -20.21 16.76 6.19
N LYS A 390 -20.66 17.36 5.11
CA LYS A 390 -22.09 17.61 4.86
C LYS A 390 -22.93 16.33 4.96
N GLU A 391 -22.44 15.25 4.39
CA GLU A 391 -23.11 13.93 4.37
C GLU A 391 -23.24 13.32 5.77
N PHE A 392 -22.17 13.36 6.55
CA PHE A 392 -22.16 12.75 7.87
C PHE A 392 -22.70 13.66 8.99
N ALA A 393 -22.73 14.97 8.78
CA ALA A 393 -23.32 15.90 9.75
C ALA A 393 -24.78 15.54 10.06
N GLN A 394 -25.59 15.25 9.04
CA GLN A 394 -27.00 14.91 9.21
C GLN A 394 -27.19 13.62 10.02
N ARG A 395 -26.43 12.59 9.72
CA ARG A 395 -26.52 11.26 10.37
C ARG A 395 -26.05 11.30 11.82
N ILE A 396 -24.90 11.92 12.07
CA ILE A 396 -24.30 11.99 13.41
C ILE A 396 -25.10 12.92 14.33
N VAL A 397 -25.58 14.05 13.82
CA VAL A 397 -26.41 14.97 14.59
C VAL A 397 -27.73 14.30 14.99
N ALA A 398 -28.36 13.55 14.09
CA ALA A 398 -29.58 12.78 14.41
C ALA A 398 -29.32 11.76 15.54
N ALA A 399 -28.19 11.04 15.49
CA ALA A 399 -27.82 10.11 16.55
C ALA A 399 -27.56 10.82 17.88
N LEU A 400 -26.84 11.93 17.90
CA LEU A 400 -26.56 12.71 19.12
C LEU A 400 -27.84 13.32 19.73
N GLN A 401 -28.87 13.60 18.95
CA GLN A 401 -30.15 14.09 19.45
C GLN A 401 -30.88 13.08 20.37
N GLU A 402 -30.71 11.79 20.17
CA GLU A 402 -31.30 10.77 21.03
C GLU A 402 -30.79 10.85 22.49
N LEU A 403 -29.65 11.50 22.70
CA LEU A 403 -29.07 11.72 24.02
C LEU A 403 -29.58 12.98 24.72
N VAL A 404 -30.36 13.84 24.04
CA VAL A 404 -30.94 15.04 24.62
C VAL A 404 -32.01 14.65 25.64
N GLY A 405 -31.82 15.04 26.89
CA GLY A 405 -32.75 14.70 27.98
C GLY A 405 -32.14 14.00 29.19
N GLY A 406 -30.79 14.01 29.32
CA GLY A 406 -30.11 13.50 30.53
C GLY A 406 -28.86 12.67 30.29
N ARG A 407 -28.59 12.29 29.02
CA ARG A 407 -27.43 11.46 28.62
C ARG A 407 -26.45 12.18 27.69
N THR A 408 -26.56 13.50 27.61
CA THR A 408 -25.84 14.33 26.63
C THR A 408 -24.32 14.23 26.68
N THR A 409 -23.72 13.86 27.82
CA THR A 409 -22.27 13.72 28.03
C THR A 409 -21.80 12.28 28.01
N GLU A 410 -22.68 11.33 27.73
CA GLU A 410 -22.32 9.91 27.68
C GLU A 410 -21.41 9.58 26.49
N VAL A 411 -21.64 10.27 25.37
CA VAL A 411 -20.84 10.15 24.14
C VAL A 411 -20.02 11.42 23.94
N LEU A 412 -18.76 11.33 23.58
CA LEU A 412 -17.82 12.44 23.41
C LEU A 412 -17.80 13.39 24.62
N PRO A 413 -17.47 12.91 25.83
CA PRO A 413 -17.62 13.67 27.06
C PRO A 413 -16.79 14.95 27.11
N THR A 414 -15.67 15.02 26.38
CA THR A 414 -14.74 16.15 26.34
C THR A 414 -14.97 17.10 25.18
N LEU A 415 -16.02 16.90 24.37
CA LEU A 415 -16.30 17.70 23.17
C LEU A 415 -16.52 19.18 23.50
N GLN A 416 -15.74 20.05 22.84
CA GLN A 416 -15.78 21.51 22.98
C GLN A 416 -16.21 22.20 21.70
N ASN A 417 -15.84 21.65 20.54
CA ASN A 417 -16.09 22.27 19.24
C ASN A 417 -16.66 21.29 18.23
N ILE A 418 -17.66 21.73 17.47
CA ILE A 418 -18.19 21.04 16.30
C ILE A 418 -17.93 21.90 15.08
N PHE A 419 -17.28 21.34 14.08
CA PHE A 419 -16.98 21.97 12.82
C PHE A 419 -17.75 21.28 11.70
N LEU A 420 -18.53 22.06 10.95
CA LEU A 420 -19.42 21.56 9.88
C LEU A 420 -18.94 22.04 8.52
N GLU A 421 -18.86 21.11 7.57
CA GLU A 421 -18.58 21.43 6.17
C GLU A 421 -19.88 21.93 5.49
N GLU A 422 -19.86 23.13 4.91
CA GLU A 422 -20.88 23.69 3.99
C GLU A 422 -22.36 23.38 4.36
N VAL A 423 -22.73 23.54 5.63
CA VAL A 423 -24.13 23.38 6.04
C VAL A 423 -24.93 24.63 5.68
N GLU A 424 -26.07 24.44 5.00
CA GLU A 424 -26.97 25.53 4.62
C GLU A 424 -27.51 26.25 5.85
N PRO A 425 -27.45 27.60 5.91
CA PRO A 425 -28.00 28.36 7.00
C PRO A 425 -29.52 28.14 7.12
N GLY A 426 -29.99 27.77 8.31
CA GLY A 426 -31.44 27.57 8.56
C GLY A 426 -31.98 26.20 8.19
N GLY A 427 -31.12 25.21 7.86
CA GLY A 427 -31.52 23.82 7.63
C GLY A 427 -31.75 23.04 8.94
N HIS A 428 -32.47 21.91 8.85
CA HIS A 428 -32.82 21.03 9.99
C HIS A 428 -31.58 20.64 10.83
N VAL A 429 -30.44 20.38 10.20
CA VAL A 429 -29.17 20.03 10.90
C VAL A 429 -28.76 21.14 11.86
N GLN A 430 -28.91 22.42 11.49
CA GLN A 430 -28.53 23.56 12.32
C GLN A 430 -29.45 23.72 13.53
N GLU A 431 -30.75 23.47 13.38
CA GLU A 431 -31.73 23.47 14.49
C GLU A 431 -31.42 22.34 15.47
N ASP A 432 -31.12 21.16 14.96
CA ASP A 432 -30.83 19.98 15.73
C ASP A 432 -29.54 20.10 16.54
N ILE A 433 -28.49 20.66 15.94
CA ILE A 433 -27.25 21.02 16.65
C ILE A 433 -27.53 22.06 17.73
N GLY A 434 -28.37 23.07 17.46
CA GLY A 434 -28.78 24.04 18.46
C GLY A 434 -29.37 23.41 19.71
N ARG A 435 -30.21 22.36 19.55
CA ARG A 435 -30.78 21.60 20.68
C ARG A 435 -29.72 20.85 21.47
N ILE A 436 -28.74 20.20 20.79
CA ILE A 436 -27.63 19.49 21.42
C ILE A 436 -26.75 20.47 22.23
N VAL A 437 -26.40 21.61 21.63
CA VAL A 437 -25.60 22.66 22.29
C VAL A 437 -26.31 23.17 23.55
N ALA A 438 -27.61 23.50 23.45
CA ALA A 438 -28.40 23.95 24.57
C ALA A 438 -28.49 22.91 25.71
N ALA A 439 -28.68 21.64 25.35
CA ALA A 439 -28.76 20.56 26.33
C ALA A 439 -27.42 20.33 27.04
N ARG A 440 -26.30 20.40 26.33
CA ARG A 440 -24.95 20.32 26.93
C ARG A 440 -24.61 21.51 27.79
N GLN A 441 -25.01 22.72 27.38
CA GLN A 441 -24.83 23.93 28.19
C GLN A 441 -25.58 23.83 29.53
N LEU A 442 -26.78 23.29 29.55
CA LEU A 442 -27.52 23.01 30.77
C LEU A 442 -26.84 21.99 31.68
N SER A 443 -26.05 21.10 31.11
CA SER A 443 -25.22 20.10 31.83
C SER A 443 -23.84 20.66 32.24
N GLY A 444 -23.56 21.94 32.02
CA GLY A 444 -22.28 22.59 32.37
C GLY A 444 -21.18 22.43 31.33
N HIS A 445 -21.46 21.89 30.12
CA HIS A 445 -20.50 21.70 29.05
C HIS A 445 -20.83 22.60 27.86
N THR A 446 -20.04 23.66 27.67
CA THR A 446 -20.23 24.62 26.55
C THR A 446 -19.61 24.04 25.28
N ILE A 447 -20.37 23.99 24.19
CA ILE A 447 -19.90 23.60 22.85
C ILE A 447 -20.01 24.80 21.92
N THR A 448 -18.99 25.04 21.10
CA THR A 448 -19.02 26.02 20.02
C THR A 448 -19.23 25.30 18.69
N VAL A 449 -19.96 25.95 17.78
CA VAL A 449 -20.20 25.45 16.42
C VAL A 449 -19.60 26.41 15.41
N SER A 450 -18.81 25.89 14.50
CA SER A 450 -18.09 26.68 13.50
C SER A 450 -18.12 25.97 12.14
N HIS A 451 -17.82 26.72 11.08
CA HIS A 451 -17.65 26.14 9.75
C HIS A 451 -16.19 25.79 9.50
N TRP A 452 -15.95 24.73 8.75
CA TRP A 452 -14.63 24.36 8.26
C TRP A 452 -14.67 24.08 6.76
N LYS A 453 -13.51 24.21 6.14
CA LYS A 453 -13.34 23.88 4.73
C LYS A 453 -12.35 22.74 4.60
N ARG A 454 -12.77 21.70 3.95
CA ARG A 454 -12.00 20.49 3.70
C ARG A 454 -10.84 20.77 2.75
N ASP A 455 -9.64 20.33 3.10
CA ASP A 455 -8.45 20.44 2.25
C ASP A 455 -8.31 19.18 1.39
N LEU A 456 -8.88 19.23 0.20
CA LEU A 456 -8.90 18.11 -0.76
C LEU A 456 -7.51 17.71 -1.27
N MET A 457 -6.53 18.64 -1.26
CA MET A 457 -5.17 18.33 -1.68
C MET A 457 -4.47 17.46 -0.63
N ARG A 458 -4.66 17.78 0.63
CA ARG A 458 -4.11 17.02 1.75
C ARG A 458 -4.71 15.62 1.84
N GLU A 459 -5.96 15.44 1.45
CA GLU A 459 -6.63 14.14 1.42
C GLU A 459 -6.02 13.16 0.43
N ARG A 460 -5.57 13.62 -0.74
CA ARG A 460 -4.89 12.75 -1.72
C ARG A 460 -3.63 12.09 -1.15
N ASP A 461 -2.94 12.80 -0.28
CA ASP A 461 -1.71 12.30 0.35
C ASP A 461 -1.99 11.34 1.52
N LEU A 462 -3.21 11.41 2.10
CA LEU A 462 -3.65 10.53 3.19
C LEU A 462 -4.05 9.12 2.71
N PHE A 463 -4.42 8.95 1.42
CA PHE A 463 -4.96 7.69 0.90
C PHE A 463 -4.06 7.10 -0.17
N ARG A 464 -3.36 6.04 0.17
CA ARG A 464 -2.44 5.33 -0.74
C ARG A 464 -3.01 4.05 -1.35
N TRP A 465 -4.32 3.74 -1.14
CA TRP A 465 -5.02 2.56 -1.68
C TRP A 465 -5.83 2.88 -2.92
#